data_29749431ba181fb3e813199e18add801
#
_entry.id   29749431ba181fb3e813199e18add801
#
_cell.length_a   1.000
_cell.length_b   1.000
_cell.length_c   1.000
_cell.angle_alpha   90.00
_cell.angle_beta   90.00
_cell.angle_gamma   90.00
#
_symmetry.space_group_name_H-M   'P 1'
#
loop_
_entity.id
_entity.type
_entity.pdbx_description
1 polymer ?
#
loop_
_entity_poly.entity_id
_entity_poly.type
_entity_poly.pdbx_seq_one_letter_code
_entity_poly.pdbx_strand_id
1 'polypeptide(L)'
;MRQRRKGDGTAARRAGCALLLAALLVCTLAGCGAESAAKPPALEPLPAPEGLRIAVASDLHLDPDHTDKSTPSQVAYNLELVDALLWDARQQGAELLLLTGDLVNGGKPHRHEALAEKLRRAEETGLSVYVLPGNHDLAPIGQQEFAAYYAPFGYEEASSRDLASLSYCVKRDGLMLLMMDTGGYIAGAIDLPGAAPRGDNEAFLSEITLRWAEAMLREAREEGLFVLAAGHYNLLPEISRGSENSGYYLENGERFARLLREYGVPLYLSGHMHLRALYEEDGLTELLTEYLLAYPTGYSVLDLTDGALRYTPRRVDVDAWAAQTGQDDEVLLHYAAWQQQNLYDYSVENVAYMSQRNPLRKREMDRAADFFYAVMNAYWDGTLYERRAELEAMRGYEPFFRCAQGYAYGRCLKDLIASASPGLRGFTLHR
;
A
#
# COMPACT_ATOMS: atom_id res chain seq x y z
N MET A 1 42.46 -1.18 39.98
CA MET A 1 42.18 -1.64 38.61
C MET A 1 40.73 -1.42 38.31
N ARG A 2 40.37 -0.35 37.59
CA ARG A 2 39.02 0.00 37.16
C ARG A 2 39.05 0.14 35.64
N GLN A 3 38.46 -0.81 34.92
CA GLN A 3 38.26 -0.73 33.48
C GLN A 3 37.04 0.16 33.20
N ARG A 4 37.26 1.24 32.47
CA ARG A 4 36.20 2.08 31.90
C ARG A 4 35.67 1.39 30.64
N ARG A 5 34.39 1.06 30.58
CA ARG A 5 33.66 0.73 29.35
C ARG A 5 33.28 2.03 28.66
N LYS A 6 33.77 2.23 27.45
CA LYS A 6 33.27 3.22 26.49
C LYS A 6 31.98 2.69 25.90
N GLY A 7 30.91 3.47 25.97
CA GLY A 7 29.65 3.16 25.33
C GLY A 7 29.70 3.53 23.84
N ASP A 8 29.31 2.59 23.02
CA ASP A 8 29.15 2.78 21.58
C ASP A 8 27.80 3.43 21.29
N GLY A 9 27.86 4.66 20.80
CA GLY A 9 26.71 5.40 20.28
C GLY A 9 26.55 5.21 18.75
N THR A 10 26.24 3.98 18.31
CA THR A 10 26.06 3.69 16.87
C THR A 10 24.79 2.90 16.54
N ALA A 11 23.85 2.76 17.47
CA ALA A 11 22.65 1.95 17.26
C ALA A 11 21.44 2.71 16.62
N ALA A 12 21.47 4.03 16.53
CA ALA A 12 20.29 4.82 16.12
C ALA A 12 20.19 5.15 14.62
N ARG A 13 21.11 4.69 13.77
CA ARG A 13 21.11 5.02 12.33
C ARG A 13 20.80 3.83 11.39
N ARG A 14 20.37 2.70 11.92
CA ARG A 14 20.19 1.46 11.11
C ARG A 14 18.75 1.07 10.79
N ALA A 15 17.75 1.82 11.20
CA ALA A 15 16.34 1.46 11.00
C ALA A 15 15.74 1.90 9.65
N GLY A 16 16.42 2.69 8.85
CA GLY A 16 15.85 3.24 7.59
C GLY A 16 16.14 2.45 6.31
N CYS A 17 17.00 1.44 6.32
CA CYS A 17 17.51 0.83 5.08
C CYS A 17 17.12 -0.63 4.84
N ALA A 18 16.23 -1.23 5.63
CA ALA A 18 15.97 -2.68 5.56
C ALA A 18 14.76 -3.11 4.72
N LEU A 19 14.00 -2.21 4.12
CA LEU A 19 12.66 -2.49 3.59
C LEU A 19 12.56 -2.70 2.06
N LEU A 20 13.64 -2.91 1.35
CA LEU A 20 13.59 -3.13 -0.13
C LEU A 20 14.27 -4.43 -0.59
N LEU A 21 14.39 -5.45 0.25
CA LEU A 21 15.33 -6.53 -0.02
C LEU A 21 14.81 -7.95 0.20
N ALA A 22 13.63 -8.29 -0.28
CA ALA A 22 13.23 -9.70 -0.28
C ALA A 22 12.37 -10.12 -1.47
N ALA A 23 12.86 -9.96 -2.68
CA ALA A 23 12.25 -10.62 -3.83
C ALA A 23 13.33 -11.19 -4.75
N LEU A 24 13.29 -12.51 -4.97
CA LEU A 24 13.87 -13.31 -6.06
C LEU A 24 14.82 -14.45 -5.63
N LEU A 25 14.32 -15.64 -5.67
CA LEU A 25 14.88 -16.85 -6.32
C LEU A 25 13.94 -18.05 -6.09
N VAL A 26 13.45 -18.68 -7.12
CA VAL A 26 13.71 -20.09 -7.47
C VAL A 26 12.80 -20.55 -8.61
N CYS A 27 13.40 -21.04 -9.67
CA CYS A 27 12.76 -21.86 -10.70
C CYS A 27 13.05 -23.35 -10.46
N THR A 28 12.08 -24.16 -10.83
CA THR A 28 12.06 -25.56 -11.29
C THR A 28 12.11 -26.68 -10.26
N LEU A 29 11.02 -27.45 -10.23
CA LEU A 29 11.03 -28.90 -10.53
C LEU A 29 9.61 -29.40 -10.83
N ALA A 30 9.53 -30.22 -11.85
CA ALA A 30 8.32 -30.73 -12.47
C ALA A 30 7.72 -31.94 -11.76
N GLY A 31 6.40 -32.04 -11.79
CA GLY A 31 5.70 -33.27 -12.16
C GLY A 31 5.28 -34.20 -11.04
N CYS A 32 3.98 -34.18 -10.74
CA CYS A 32 3.18 -35.42 -10.67
C CYS A 32 1.71 -35.03 -10.84
N GLY A 33 1.05 -35.62 -11.83
CA GLY A 33 -0.32 -35.32 -12.17
C GLY A 33 -1.30 -35.71 -11.07
N ALA A 34 -2.03 -34.72 -10.60
CA ALA A 34 -3.36 -34.89 -10.05
C ALA A 34 -4.32 -34.38 -11.13
N GLU A 35 -5.31 -35.18 -11.49
CA GLU A 35 -6.39 -34.76 -12.36
C GLU A 35 -6.99 -33.48 -11.79
N SER A 36 -6.78 -32.37 -12.49
CA SER A 36 -7.41 -31.09 -12.20
C SER A 36 -8.91 -31.29 -12.40
N ALA A 37 -9.66 -31.33 -11.31
CA ALA A 37 -11.10 -31.07 -11.41
C ALA A 37 -11.26 -29.76 -12.15
N ALA A 38 -12.06 -29.75 -13.23
CA ALA A 38 -12.30 -28.58 -14.03
C ALA A 38 -12.72 -27.43 -13.11
N LYS A 39 -11.96 -26.33 -13.13
CA LYS A 39 -12.23 -25.12 -12.36
C LYS A 39 -13.64 -24.63 -12.76
N PRO A 40 -14.56 -24.39 -11.82
CA PRO A 40 -15.84 -23.81 -12.19
C PRO A 40 -15.57 -22.49 -12.94
N PRO A 41 -16.35 -22.21 -14.00
CA PRO A 41 -16.18 -20.97 -14.73
C PRO A 41 -16.41 -19.78 -13.77
N ALA A 42 -15.47 -18.84 -13.74
CA ALA A 42 -15.65 -17.58 -13.01
C ALA A 42 -16.89 -16.86 -13.57
N LEU A 43 -17.65 -16.25 -12.68
CA LEU A 43 -18.78 -15.41 -13.09
C LEU A 43 -18.24 -14.10 -13.68
N GLU A 44 -18.94 -13.60 -14.72
CA GLU A 44 -18.61 -12.28 -15.25
C GLU A 44 -18.82 -11.20 -14.16
N PRO A 45 -17.97 -10.17 -14.12
CA PRO A 45 -18.14 -9.04 -13.20
C PRO A 45 -19.52 -8.38 -13.42
N LEU A 46 -20.12 -7.90 -12.34
CA LEU A 46 -21.29 -7.04 -12.43
C LEU A 46 -20.87 -5.63 -12.87
N PRO A 47 -21.77 -4.85 -13.51
CA PRO A 47 -21.42 -3.50 -13.92
C PRO A 47 -21.11 -2.60 -12.73
N ALA A 48 -20.10 -1.76 -12.85
CA ALA A 48 -19.84 -0.73 -11.87
C ALA A 48 -20.99 0.30 -11.83
N PRO A 49 -21.34 0.84 -10.66
CA PRO A 49 -22.32 1.91 -10.56
C PRO A 49 -21.86 3.18 -11.26
N GLU A 50 -22.85 4.05 -11.57
CA GLU A 50 -22.60 5.27 -12.31
C GLU A 50 -22.22 6.45 -11.41
N GLY A 51 -21.20 7.21 -11.84
CA GLY A 51 -20.92 8.52 -11.30
C GLY A 51 -20.25 8.55 -9.92
N LEU A 52 -19.64 7.44 -9.47
CA LEU A 52 -18.98 7.37 -8.20
C LEU A 52 -17.46 7.50 -8.35
N ARG A 53 -16.85 8.41 -7.58
CA ARG A 53 -15.40 8.56 -7.50
C ARG A 53 -14.89 8.19 -6.11
N ILE A 54 -13.94 7.28 -6.06
CA ILE A 54 -13.36 6.72 -4.85
C ILE A 54 -11.86 7.04 -4.80
N ALA A 55 -11.41 7.67 -3.72
CA ALA A 55 -9.98 7.76 -3.39
C ALA A 55 -9.58 6.53 -2.58
N VAL A 56 -8.36 6.01 -2.81
CA VAL A 56 -7.80 4.90 -2.05
C VAL A 56 -6.40 5.29 -1.61
N ALA A 57 -6.14 5.24 -0.33
CA ALA A 57 -4.81 5.44 0.25
C ALA A 57 -4.48 4.33 1.24
N SER A 58 -3.22 4.11 1.50
CA SER A 58 -2.73 3.08 2.40
C SER A 58 -1.52 3.57 3.19
N ASP A 59 -1.23 2.86 4.27
CA ASP A 59 0.03 3.05 4.97
C ASP A 59 0.27 4.53 5.33
N LEU A 60 -0.71 5.16 6.01
CA LEU A 60 -0.59 6.55 6.45
C LEU A 60 0.46 6.71 7.54
N HIS A 61 0.61 5.67 8.39
CA HIS A 61 1.53 5.65 9.52
C HIS A 61 1.57 6.96 10.30
N LEU A 62 0.40 7.54 10.55
CA LEU A 62 0.28 8.81 11.28
C LEU A 62 0.93 8.69 12.66
N ASP A 63 1.82 9.63 12.98
CA ASP A 63 2.59 9.62 14.21
C ASP A 63 2.82 11.02 14.76
N PRO A 64 1.96 11.52 15.67
CA PRO A 64 2.15 12.82 16.32
C PRO A 64 3.44 12.92 17.15
N ASP A 65 4.06 11.79 17.51
CA ASP A 65 5.32 11.77 18.24
C ASP A 65 6.54 12.06 17.33
N HIS A 66 6.37 11.99 16.00
CA HIS A 66 7.42 12.16 14.98
C HIS A 66 7.20 13.41 14.12
N THR A 67 7.34 14.58 14.73
CA THR A 67 7.14 15.87 14.07
C THR A 67 8.36 16.80 14.15
N ASP A 68 9.54 16.25 14.47
CA ASP A 68 10.79 17.03 14.51
C ASP A 68 11.29 17.31 13.09
N LYS A 69 11.14 18.56 12.67
CA LYS A 69 11.56 19.08 11.35
C LYS A 69 12.99 19.63 11.34
N SER A 70 13.76 19.47 12.40
CA SER A 70 15.17 19.90 12.46
C SER A 70 16.04 19.18 11.41
N THR A 71 15.66 17.95 11.04
CA THR A 71 16.15 17.25 9.84
C THR A 71 14.94 16.87 9.01
N PRO A 72 14.54 17.70 8.04
CA PRO A 72 13.32 17.49 7.28
C PRO A 72 13.31 16.12 6.59
N SER A 73 12.23 15.38 6.83
CA SER A 73 11.94 14.10 6.21
C SER A 73 10.44 13.99 5.96
N GLN A 74 10.01 13.20 5.02
CA GLN A 74 8.57 13.03 4.75
C GLN A 74 7.81 12.57 6.00
N VAL A 75 8.43 11.72 6.83
CA VAL A 75 7.85 11.25 8.09
C VAL A 75 7.63 12.40 9.09
N ALA A 76 8.49 13.41 9.11
CA ALA A 76 8.33 14.57 9.98
C ALA A 76 7.13 15.45 9.63
N TYR A 77 6.63 15.32 8.40
CA TYR A 77 5.44 16.01 7.90
C TYR A 77 4.20 15.12 7.87
N ASN A 78 4.20 14.00 8.58
CA ASN A 78 3.12 13.01 8.49
C ASN A 78 1.72 13.57 8.79
N LEU A 79 1.60 14.51 9.72
CA LEU A 79 0.32 15.13 10.06
C LEU A 79 -0.20 15.99 8.92
N GLU A 80 0.67 16.81 8.34
CA GLU A 80 0.35 17.71 7.24
C GLU A 80 0.06 16.94 5.95
N LEU A 81 0.79 15.86 5.70
CA LEU A 81 0.57 15.03 4.50
C LEU A 81 -0.77 14.28 4.54
N VAL A 82 -1.21 13.85 5.72
CA VAL A 82 -2.56 13.31 5.89
C VAL A 82 -3.62 14.39 5.66
N ASP A 83 -3.46 15.60 6.21
CA ASP A 83 -4.39 16.70 5.97
C ASP A 83 -4.44 17.08 4.47
N ALA A 84 -3.28 17.12 3.81
CA ALA A 84 -3.20 17.39 2.38
C ALA A 84 -3.88 16.30 1.53
N LEU A 85 -3.71 15.02 1.89
CA LEU A 85 -4.39 13.90 1.24
C LEU A 85 -5.92 14.04 1.32
N LEU A 86 -6.45 14.30 2.52
CA LEU A 86 -7.88 14.45 2.75
C LEU A 86 -8.45 15.63 1.96
N TRP A 87 -7.72 16.74 1.93
CA TRP A 87 -8.08 17.91 1.14
C TRP A 87 -8.02 17.61 -0.36
N ASP A 88 -6.92 17.02 -0.86
CA ASP A 88 -6.74 16.77 -2.29
C ASP A 88 -7.77 15.76 -2.82
N ALA A 89 -8.06 14.69 -2.08
CA ALA A 89 -9.12 13.74 -2.44
C ALA A 89 -10.46 14.45 -2.69
N ARG A 90 -10.83 15.42 -1.84
CA ARG A 90 -12.03 16.24 -2.04
C ARG A 90 -11.92 17.15 -3.24
N GLN A 91 -10.77 17.80 -3.47
CA GLN A 91 -10.55 18.64 -4.67
C GLN A 91 -10.65 17.83 -5.96
N GLN A 92 -10.24 16.56 -5.93
CA GLN A 92 -10.42 15.63 -7.05
C GLN A 92 -11.88 15.17 -7.20
N GLY A 93 -12.77 15.55 -6.32
CA GLY A 93 -14.19 15.18 -6.37
C GLY A 93 -14.48 13.77 -5.82
N ALA A 94 -13.59 13.21 -5.00
CA ALA A 94 -13.88 11.93 -4.36
C ALA A 94 -15.04 12.07 -3.38
N GLU A 95 -15.96 11.11 -3.44
CA GLU A 95 -17.08 10.99 -2.51
C GLU A 95 -16.75 9.98 -1.40
N LEU A 96 -15.92 8.98 -1.73
CA LEU A 96 -15.46 7.97 -0.80
C LEU A 96 -13.94 8.00 -0.69
N LEU A 97 -13.43 7.71 0.51
CA LEU A 97 -12.02 7.42 0.77
C LEU A 97 -11.91 6.06 1.45
N LEU A 98 -11.18 5.15 0.82
CA LEU A 98 -10.82 3.86 1.41
C LEU A 98 -9.39 3.93 1.94
N LEU A 99 -9.22 3.57 3.22
CA LEU A 99 -7.90 3.47 3.85
C LEU A 99 -7.59 2.00 4.13
N THR A 100 -6.63 1.45 3.39
CA THR A 100 -6.35 0.01 3.37
C THR A 100 -5.31 -0.44 4.39
N GLY A 101 -5.37 0.12 5.60
CA GLY A 101 -4.57 -0.30 6.76
C GLY A 101 -3.29 0.48 6.98
N ASP A 102 -2.60 0.15 8.08
CA ASP A 102 -1.46 0.89 8.62
C ASP A 102 -1.75 2.39 8.75
N LEU A 103 -2.87 2.65 9.42
CA LEU A 103 -3.43 3.99 9.62
C LEU A 103 -2.51 4.84 10.49
N VAL A 104 -1.93 4.21 11.53
CA VAL A 104 -1.03 4.86 12.49
C VAL A 104 0.26 4.07 12.67
N ASN A 105 1.33 4.75 13.08
CA ASN A 105 2.62 4.11 13.31
C ASN A 105 2.69 3.45 14.70
N GLY A 106 2.28 2.17 14.80
CA GLY A 106 2.18 1.44 16.07
C GLY A 106 1.03 1.95 16.94
N GLY A 107 -0.05 1.23 16.96
CA GLY A 107 -1.41 1.47 17.46
C GLY A 107 -1.62 2.09 18.85
N LYS A 108 -0.90 3.17 19.19
CA LYS A 108 -1.10 3.87 20.47
C LYS A 108 -2.40 4.69 20.43
N PRO A 109 -3.16 4.74 21.55
CA PRO A 109 -4.45 5.44 21.66
C PRO A 109 -4.43 6.86 21.07
N HIS A 110 -3.50 7.71 21.48
CA HIS A 110 -3.45 9.11 21.06
C HIS A 110 -3.19 9.29 19.54
N ARG A 111 -2.59 8.30 18.87
CA ARG A 111 -2.39 8.32 17.43
C ARG A 111 -3.69 8.04 16.70
N HIS A 112 -4.46 7.06 17.17
CA HIS A 112 -5.82 6.79 16.67
C HIS A 112 -6.76 7.97 16.91
N GLU A 113 -6.70 8.59 18.10
CA GLU A 113 -7.47 9.80 18.42
C GLU A 113 -7.15 10.94 17.42
N ALA A 114 -5.85 11.17 17.17
CA ALA A 114 -5.41 12.20 16.25
C ALA A 114 -5.90 11.94 14.80
N LEU A 115 -5.82 10.70 14.33
CA LEU A 115 -6.31 10.35 13.00
C LEU A 115 -7.84 10.43 12.93
N ALA A 116 -8.55 9.83 13.89
CA ALA A 116 -10.02 9.85 13.91
C ALA A 116 -10.57 11.30 13.91
N GLU A 117 -9.89 12.24 14.56
CA GLU A 117 -10.25 13.66 14.51
C GLU A 117 -10.09 14.26 13.11
N LYS A 118 -8.99 13.93 12.39
CA LYS A 118 -8.79 14.37 11.01
C LYS A 118 -9.85 13.79 10.07
N LEU A 119 -10.17 12.50 10.23
CA LEU A 119 -11.18 11.83 9.40
C LEU A 119 -12.60 12.41 9.64
N ARG A 120 -12.96 12.73 10.89
CA ARG A 120 -14.25 13.40 11.18
C ARG A 120 -14.36 14.75 10.46
N ARG A 121 -13.29 15.55 10.47
CA ARG A 121 -13.28 16.82 9.72
C ARG A 121 -13.40 16.62 8.21
N ALA A 122 -12.81 15.55 7.69
CA ALA A 122 -12.95 15.20 6.27
C ALA A 122 -14.40 14.84 5.93
N GLU A 123 -15.09 14.07 6.78
CA GLU A 123 -16.50 13.73 6.59
C GLU A 123 -17.42 14.95 6.62
N GLU A 124 -17.12 15.97 7.44
CA GLU A 124 -17.84 17.24 7.44
C GLU A 124 -17.77 17.96 6.08
N THR A 125 -16.76 17.66 5.27
CA THR A 125 -16.66 18.18 3.89
C THR A 125 -17.44 17.34 2.87
N GLY A 126 -18.07 16.24 3.28
CA GLY A 126 -18.80 15.32 2.42
C GLY A 126 -17.95 14.20 1.81
N LEU A 127 -16.80 13.86 2.42
CA LEU A 127 -15.99 12.71 2.07
C LEU A 127 -16.31 11.56 3.03
N SER A 128 -17.05 10.54 2.59
CA SER A 128 -17.28 9.34 3.41
C SER A 128 -16.02 8.49 3.51
N VAL A 129 -15.60 8.12 4.72
CA VAL A 129 -14.34 7.41 4.95
C VAL A 129 -14.60 5.98 5.42
N TYR A 130 -13.86 5.02 4.86
CA TYR A 130 -13.92 3.61 5.23
C TYR A 130 -12.53 3.08 5.54
N VAL A 131 -12.35 2.50 6.71
CA VAL A 131 -11.04 2.04 7.16
C VAL A 131 -11.02 0.55 7.46
N LEU A 132 -9.87 -0.07 7.32
CA LEU A 132 -9.57 -1.38 7.86
C LEU A 132 -8.20 -1.35 8.57
N PRO A 133 -7.91 -2.28 9.49
CA PRO A 133 -6.63 -2.29 10.17
C PRO A 133 -5.52 -2.90 9.32
N GLY A 134 -4.29 -2.40 9.53
CA GLY A 134 -3.05 -3.04 9.14
C GLY A 134 -2.31 -3.62 10.36
N ASN A 135 -1.10 -4.12 10.14
CA ASN A 135 -0.31 -4.75 11.20
C ASN A 135 0.23 -3.75 12.24
N HIS A 136 0.33 -2.47 11.89
CA HIS A 136 0.76 -1.43 12.82
C HIS A 136 -0.37 -0.88 13.72
N ASP A 137 -1.62 -1.24 13.48
CA ASP A 137 -2.76 -0.53 14.09
C ASP A 137 -3.24 -1.12 15.42
N LEU A 138 -3.14 -2.44 15.63
CA LEU A 138 -3.87 -3.12 16.71
C LEU A 138 -3.09 -3.29 18.01
N ALA A 139 -1.79 -3.18 17.99
CA ALA A 139 -1.00 -3.26 19.22
C ALA A 139 -0.61 -1.84 19.68
N PRO A 140 -0.94 -1.42 20.91
CA PRO A 140 -1.45 -2.23 22.03
C PRO A 140 -2.96 -2.22 22.25
N ILE A 141 -3.77 -1.54 21.42
CA ILE A 141 -5.19 -1.30 21.73
C ILE A 141 -6.11 -2.53 21.52
N GLY A 142 -5.80 -3.38 20.55
CA GLY A 142 -6.66 -4.50 20.19
C GLY A 142 -7.91 -4.11 19.36
N GLN A 143 -8.67 -5.11 18.97
CA GLN A 143 -9.78 -4.99 18.00
C GLN A 143 -10.94 -4.13 18.49
N GLN A 144 -11.39 -4.32 19.74
CA GLN A 144 -12.56 -3.61 20.25
C GLN A 144 -12.32 -2.11 20.34
N GLU A 145 -11.13 -1.72 20.79
CA GLU A 145 -10.75 -0.32 20.91
C GLU A 145 -10.54 0.31 19.53
N PHE A 146 -9.92 -0.41 18.58
CA PHE A 146 -9.82 0.01 17.19
C PHE A 146 -11.21 0.28 16.59
N ALA A 147 -12.14 -0.68 16.71
CA ALA A 147 -13.51 -0.52 16.22
C ALA A 147 -14.25 0.66 16.88
N ALA A 148 -13.92 0.99 18.13
CA ALA A 148 -14.49 2.15 18.81
C ALA A 148 -13.94 3.50 18.29
N TYR A 149 -12.63 3.60 18.02
CA TYR A 149 -12.05 4.81 17.41
C TYR A 149 -12.61 5.08 16.02
N TYR A 150 -12.81 4.02 15.25
CA TYR A 150 -13.21 4.11 13.84
C TYR A 150 -14.68 3.74 13.59
N ALA A 151 -15.51 3.74 14.64
CA ALA A 151 -16.93 3.43 14.54
C ALA A 151 -17.65 4.21 13.41
N PRO A 152 -17.48 5.54 13.26
CA PRO A 152 -18.12 6.30 12.20
C PRO A 152 -17.60 5.95 10.79
N PHE A 153 -16.39 5.45 10.68
CA PHE A 153 -15.68 5.26 9.41
C PHE A 153 -15.91 3.84 8.84
N GLY A 154 -17.15 3.49 8.64
CA GLY A 154 -17.65 2.26 8.04
C GLY A 154 -18.24 1.25 9.00
N TYR A 155 -17.78 1.17 10.26
CA TYR A 155 -18.29 0.15 11.19
C TYR A 155 -19.74 0.39 11.61
N GLU A 156 -20.18 1.63 11.84
CA GLU A 156 -21.57 1.93 12.24
C GLU A 156 -22.59 1.70 11.12
N GLU A 157 -22.20 1.99 9.87
CA GLU A 157 -23.10 1.78 8.72
C GLU A 157 -22.96 0.41 8.07
N ALA A 158 -22.12 -0.47 8.61
CA ALA A 158 -21.89 -1.79 8.07
C ALA A 158 -23.18 -2.60 7.96
N SER A 159 -23.50 -3.06 6.76
CA SER A 159 -24.65 -3.94 6.49
C SER A 159 -24.45 -5.32 7.13
N SER A 160 -23.20 -5.76 7.25
CA SER A 160 -22.80 -6.98 7.95
C SER A 160 -21.38 -6.86 8.47
N ARG A 161 -21.09 -7.55 9.59
CA ARG A 161 -19.76 -7.65 10.19
C ARG A 161 -19.41 -9.11 10.41
N ASP A 162 -18.15 -9.45 10.19
CA ASP A 162 -17.62 -10.74 10.61
C ASP A 162 -17.48 -10.81 12.14
N LEU A 163 -17.90 -11.94 12.71
CA LEU A 163 -17.79 -12.17 14.14
C LEU A 163 -16.38 -12.64 14.56
N ALA A 164 -15.53 -12.98 13.58
CA ALA A 164 -14.20 -13.54 13.82
C ALA A 164 -13.06 -12.55 13.54
N SER A 165 -13.37 -11.37 12.99
CA SER A 165 -12.40 -10.34 12.66
C SER A 165 -13.03 -8.96 12.61
N LEU A 166 -12.25 -7.93 12.31
CA LEU A 166 -12.78 -6.58 12.05
C LEU A 166 -13.27 -6.40 10.60
N SER A 167 -13.45 -7.49 9.85
CA SER A 167 -14.02 -7.43 8.50
C SER A 167 -15.48 -7.01 8.54
N TYR A 168 -15.88 -6.20 7.56
CA TYR A 168 -17.26 -5.73 7.41
C TYR A 168 -17.58 -5.46 5.94
N CYS A 169 -18.85 -5.34 5.62
CA CYS A 169 -19.28 -4.84 4.33
C CYS A 169 -20.26 -3.67 4.47
N VAL A 170 -20.21 -2.77 3.49
CA VAL A 170 -21.14 -1.65 3.34
C VAL A 170 -21.78 -1.76 1.97
N LYS A 171 -23.11 -1.57 1.91
CA LYS A 171 -23.88 -1.52 0.66
C LYS A 171 -24.30 -0.08 0.40
N ARG A 172 -23.97 0.44 -0.76
CA ARG A 172 -24.27 1.81 -1.14
C ARG A 172 -24.39 1.94 -2.66
N ASP A 173 -25.48 2.48 -3.14
CA ASP A 173 -25.67 2.94 -4.52
C ASP A 173 -25.25 1.93 -5.61
N GLY A 174 -25.59 0.65 -5.43
CA GLY A 174 -25.20 -0.42 -6.36
C GLY A 174 -23.80 -1.00 -6.14
N LEU A 175 -23.10 -0.53 -5.11
CA LEU A 175 -21.76 -0.98 -4.70
C LEU A 175 -21.85 -1.77 -3.39
N MET A 176 -21.06 -2.84 -3.28
CA MET A 176 -20.68 -3.43 -2.02
C MET A 176 -19.18 -3.21 -1.80
N LEU A 177 -18.83 -2.49 -0.74
CA LEU A 177 -17.46 -2.45 -0.22
C LEU A 177 -17.28 -3.67 0.70
N LEU A 178 -16.36 -4.57 0.34
CA LEU A 178 -15.98 -5.73 1.16
C LEU A 178 -14.62 -5.44 1.80
N MET A 179 -14.66 -4.95 3.04
CA MET A 179 -13.50 -4.49 3.81
C MET A 179 -12.98 -5.63 4.67
N MET A 180 -11.85 -6.23 4.27
CA MET A 180 -11.30 -7.44 4.87
C MET A 180 -10.19 -7.10 5.85
N ASP A 181 -10.39 -7.46 7.11
CA ASP A 181 -9.31 -7.50 8.09
C ASP A 181 -8.47 -8.75 7.85
N THR A 182 -7.29 -8.56 7.32
CA THR A 182 -6.35 -9.60 6.91
C THR A 182 -5.30 -9.93 7.97
N GLY A 183 -5.35 -9.28 9.15
CA GLY A 183 -4.54 -9.64 10.31
C GLY A 183 -4.97 -11.00 10.86
N GLY A 184 -4.05 -11.96 10.97
CA GLY A 184 -4.36 -13.29 11.50
C GLY A 184 -4.67 -13.26 13.00
N TYR A 185 -5.84 -13.74 13.41
CA TYR A 185 -6.22 -13.84 14.82
C TYR A 185 -6.32 -15.30 15.27
N ILE A 186 -5.92 -15.54 16.51
CA ILE A 186 -6.15 -16.86 17.14
C ILE A 186 -7.66 -17.00 17.35
N ALA A 187 -8.24 -18.11 16.85
CA ALA A 187 -9.66 -18.38 16.99
C ALA A 187 -10.09 -18.32 18.48
N GLY A 188 -11.13 -17.52 18.77
CA GLY A 188 -11.65 -17.31 20.12
C GLY A 188 -10.99 -16.16 20.90
N ALA A 189 -10.04 -15.44 20.31
CA ALA A 189 -9.37 -14.30 20.96
C ALA A 189 -10.09 -12.96 20.77
N ILE A 190 -11.14 -12.90 19.95
CA ILE A 190 -11.86 -11.66 19.59
C ILE A 190 -12.45 -10.94 20.81
N ASP A 191 -12.88 -11.70 21.82
CA ASP A 191 -13.50 -11.15 23.03
C ASP A 191 -12.46 -10.84 24.13
N LEU A 192 -11.18 -11.06 23.87
CA LEU A 192 -10.14 -10.76 24.85
C LEU A 192 -9.60 -9.35 24.64
N PRO A 193 -9.70 -8.45 25.65
CA PRO A 193 -9.07 -7.14 25.57
C PRO A 193 -7.55 -7.28 25.28
N GLY A 194 -7.07 -6.62 24.23
CA GLY A 194 -5.67 -6.70 23.81
C GLY A 194 -5.30 -7.97 23.04
N ALA A 195 -6.25 -8.69 22.45
CA ALA A 195 -5.95 -9.74 21.50
C ALA A 195 -5.19 -9.14 20.30
N ALA A 196 -3.90 -9.41 20.24
CA ALA A 196 -3.03 -8.99 19.15
C ALA A 196 -3.15 -9.97 17.98
N PRO A 197 -2.87 -9.53 16.74
CA PRO A 197 -2.61 -10.43 15.63
C PRO A 197 -1.54 -11.48 16.01
N ARG A 198 -1.53 -12.58 15.30
CA ARG A 198 -0.60 -13.72 15.56
C ARG A 198 0.87 -13.34 15.57
N GLY A 199 1.23 -12.29 14.88
CA GLY A 199 2.57 -11.70 14.79
C GLY A 199 2.52 -10.49 13.88
N ASP A 200 3.53 -9.63 13.92
CA ASP A 200 3.57 -8.40 13.13
C ASP A 200 3.53 -8.65 11.61
N ASN A 201 3.75 -9.90 11.18
CA ASN A 201 3.85 -10.28 9.78
C ASN A 201 3.13 -11.62 9.46
N GLU A 202 2.21 -12.08 10.30
CA GLU A 202 1.43 -13.28 10.02
C GLU A 202 -0.01 -12.90 9.66
N ALA A 203 -0.34 -12.99 8.38
CA ALA A 203 -1.66 -12.68 7.85
C ALA A 203 -2.38 -13.93 7.35
N PHE A 204 -3.62 -14.14 7.77
CA PHE A 204 -4.49 -15.17 7.22
C PHE A 204 -5.97 -14.85 7.50
N LEU A 205 -6.87 -15.39 6.70
CA LEU A 205 -8.29 -15.33 6.94
C LEU A 205 -8.77 -16.62 7.61
N SER A 206 -9.50 -16.48 8.71
CA SER A 206 -10.09 -17.65 9.38
C SER A 206 -11.16 -18.33 8.52
N GLU A 207 -11.46 -19.60 8.80
CA GLU A 207 -12.54 -20.32 8.14
C GLU A 207 -13.91 -19.64 8.36
N ILE A 208 -14.07 -18.95 9.47
CA ILE A 208 -15.31 -18.19 9.77
C ILE A 208 -15.37 -16.97 8.88
N THR A 209 -14.28 -16.20 8.81
CA THR A 209 -14.15 -15.02 7.95
C THR A 209 -14.34 -15.36 6.47
N LEU A 210 -13.73 -16.44 5.98
CA LEU A 210 -13.90 -16.87 4.58
C LEU A 210 -15.35 -17.27 4.27
N ARG A 211 -16.03 -17.98 5.18
CA ARG A 211 -17.46 -18.31 5.01
C ARG A 211 -18.35 -17.07 5.06
N TRP A 212 -18.03 -16.12 5.93
CA TRP A 212 -18.73 -14.84 5.98
C TRP A 212 -18.54 -14.07 4.66
N ALA A 213 -17.32 -13.95 4.17
CA ALA A 213 -17.02 -13.28 2.91
C ALA A 213 -17.75 -13.94 1.72
N GLU A 214 -17.78 -15.28 1.67
CA GLU A 214 -18.56 -16.02 0.65
C GLU A 214 -20.05 -15.71 0.73
N ALA A 215 -20.61 -15.62 1.93
CA ALA A 215 -22.01 -15.26 2.10
C ALA A 215 -22.30 -13.84 1.59
N MET A 216 -21.41 -12.87 1.85
CA MET A 216 -21.52 -11.49 1.35
C MET A 216 -21.39 -11.42 -0.17
N LEU A 217 -20.47 -12.15 -0.76
CA LEU A 217 -20.29 -12.22 -2.21
C LEU A 217 -21.53 -12.82 -2.90
N ARG A 218 -22.13 -13.85 -2.31
CA ARG A 218 -23.38 -14.44 -2.81
C ARG A 218 -24.54 -13.42 -2.74
N GLU A 219 -24.67 -12.75 -1.62
CA GLU A 219 -25.68 -11.70 -1.42
C GLU A 219 -25.50 -10.56 -2.43
N ALA A 220 -24.26 -10.12 -2.67
CA ALA A 220 -23.97 -9.12 -3.69
C ALA A 220 -24.43 -9.56 -5.09
N ARG A 221 -24.21 -10.82 -5.45
CA ARG A 221 -24.69 -11.37 -6.74
C ARG A 221 -26.21 -11.43 -6.82
N GLU A 222 -26.88 -11.82 -5.74
CA GLU A 222 -28.35 -11.89 -5.68
C GLU A 222 -28.99 -10.50 -5.77
N GLU A 223 -28.34 -9.48 -5.21
CA GLU A 223 -28.78 -8.08 -5.23
C GLU A 223 -28.27 -7.30 -6.46
N GLY A 224 -27.40 -7.88 -7.27
CA GLY A 224 -26.82 -7.21 -8.44
C GLY A 224 -25.82 -6.10 -8.11
N LEU A 225 -25.12 -6.19 -6.97
CA LEU A 225 -24.16 -5.19 -6.50
C LEU A 225 -22.77 -5.44 -7.10
N PHE A 226 -22.14 -4.39 -7.62
CA PHE A 226 -20.70 -4.41 -7.94
C PHE A 226 -19.90 -4.54 -6.64
N VAL A 227 -18.92 -5.45 -6.60
CA VAL A 227 -18.09 -5.64 -5.40
C VAL A 227 -16.72 -5.03 -5.61
N LEU A 228 -16.30 -4.17 -4.67
CA LEU A 228 -14.95 -3.71 -4.50
C LEU A 228 -14.40 -4.29 -3.20
N ALA A 229 -13.42 -5.18 -3.30
CA ALA A 229 -12.81 -5.82 -2.14
C ALA A 229 -11.50 -5.13 -1.76
N ALA A 230 -11.25 -4.97 -0.45
CA ALA A 230 -10.03 -4.38 0.07
C ALA A 230 -9.53 -5.14 1.30
N GLY A 231 -8.23 -5.18 1.48
CA GLY A 231 -7.54 -5.66 2.67
C GLY A 231 -6.17 -4.99 2.79
N HIS A 232 -5.44 -5.24 3.87
CA HIS A 232 -4.12 -4.65 4.04
C HIS A 232 -3.03 -5.48 3.35
N TYR A 233 -3.00 -6.78 3.65
CA TYR A 233 -2.00 -7.69 3.09
C TYR A 233 -2.29 -8.08 1.65
N ASN A 234 -1.23 -8.36 0.92
CA ASN A 234 -1.30 -8.75 -0.49
C ASN A 234 -1.91 -10.14 -0.67
N LEU A 235 -2.68 -10.28 -1.74
CA LEU A 235 -3.43 -11.48 -2.07
C LEU A 235 -2.70 -12.34 -3.10
N LEU A 236 -2.18 -11.73 -4.15
CA LEU A 236 -1.51 -12.43 -5.24
C LEU A 236 0.00 -12.55 -4.99
N PRO A 237 0.56 -13.78 -5.10
CA PRO A 237 1.94 -14.05 -4.67
C PRO A 237 3.03 -13.51 -5.59
N GLU A 238 2.71 -12.83 -6.68
CA GLU A 238 3.70 -12.36 -7.66
C GLU A 238 4.68 -11.34 -7.07
N ILE A 239 4.23 -10.52 -6.11
CA ILE A 239 5.08 -9.54 -5.42
C ILE A 239 6.06 -10.23 -4.48
N SER A 240 5.65 -11.33 -3.90
CA SER A 240 6.39 -12.05 -2.87
C SER A 240 7.20 -13.23 -3.40
N ARG A 241 7.14 -13.54 -4.70
CA ARG A 241 7.87 -14.67 -5.33
C ARG A 241 9.40 -14.65 -5.14
N GLY A 242 9.93 -13.72 -4.40
CA GLY A 242 11.34 -13.64 -4.07
C GLY A 242 11.64 -13.50 -2.58
N SER A 243 10.64 -13.41 -1.72
CA SER A 243 10.85 -13.42 -0.29
C SER A 243 10.53 -14.82 0.25
N GLU A 244 11.53 -15.49 0.81
CA GLU A 244 11.34 -16.68 1.63
C GLU A 244 10.59 -16.34 2.94
N ASN A 245 10.18 -15.08 3.13
CA ASN A 245 9.47 -14.58 4.30
C ASN A 245 7.97 -14.52 4.01
N SER A 246 7.23 -15.39 4.68
CA SER A 246 5.77 -15.47 4.67
C SER A 246 5.05 -14.21 5.16
N GLY A 247 5.76 -13.20 5.66
CA GLY A 247 5.19 -12.03 6.32
C GLY A 247 4.69 -10.90 5.41
N TYR A 248 4.74 -11.04 4.08
CA TYR A 248 4.35 -9.98 3.16
C TYR A 248 3.03 -10.24 2.43
N TYR A 249 2.48 -11.42 2.51
CA TYR A 249 1.25 -11.78 1.84
C TYR A 249 0.35 -12.65 2.72
N LEU A 250 -0.91 -12.70 2.35
CA LEU A 250 -1.92 -13.49 3.03
C LEU A 250 -1.62 -14.99 2.83
N GLU A 251 -1.36 -15.74 3.92
CA GLU A 251 -0.97 -17.16 3.86
C GLU A 251 -1.95 -18.03 3.07
N ASN A 252 -3.25 -17.77 3.22
CA ASN A 252 -4.29 -18.46 2.48
C ASN A 252 -4.92 -17.59 1.38
N GLY A 253 -4.14 -16.65 0.85
CA GLY A 253 -4.56 -15.67 -0.16
C GLY A 253 -5.15 -16.29 -1.42
N GLU A 254 -4.53 -17.36 -1.94
CA GLU A 254 -5.04 -18.07 -3.11
C GLU A 254 -6.48 -18.59 -2.92
N ARG A 255 -6.83 -18.99 -1.71
CA ARG A 255 -8.19 -19.43 -1.43
C ARG A 255 -9.19 -18.27 -1.47
N PHE A 256 -8.81 -17.12 -0.95
CA PHE A 256 -9.62 -15.92 -1.02
C PHE A 256 -9.67 -15.35 -2.45
N ALA A 257 -8.56 -15.32 -3.16
CA ALA A 257 -8.48 -14.94 -4.56
C ALA A 257 -9.42 -15.78 -5.44
N ARG A 258 -9.44 -17.10 -5.21
CA ARG A 258 -10.35 -18.01 -5.90
C ARG A 258 -11.81 -17.64 -5.63
N LEU A 259 -12.15 -17.36 -4.36
CA LEU A 259 -13.49 -16.94 -3.97
C LEU A 259 -13.90 -15.65 -4.71
N LEU A 260 -13.01 -14.64 -4.73
CA LEU A 260 -13.27 -13.40 -5.46
C LEU A 260 -13.52 -13.64 -6.96
N ARG A 261 -12.71 -14.51 -7.60
CA ARG A 261 -12.86 -14.88 -9.01
C ARG A 261 -14.17 -15.62 -9.26
N GLU A 262 -14.52 -16.59 -8.42
CA GLU A 262 -15.77 -17.37 -8.53
C GLU A 262 -17.01 -16.49 -8.53
N TYR A 263 -16.97 -15.39 -7.75
CA TYR A 263 -18.06 -14.44 -7.66
C TYR A 263 -17.93 -13.24 -8.59
N GLY A 264 -16.91 -13.22 -9.47
CA GLY A 264 -16.72 -12.18 -10.48
C GLY A 264 -16.30 -10.83 -9.92
N VAL A 265 -15.55 -10.82 -8.83
CA VAL A 265 -14.94 -9.59 -8.28
C VAL A 265 -13.72 -9.23 -9.12
N PRO A 266 -13.69 -8.07 -9.79
CA PRO A 266 -12.61 -7.76 -10.71
C PRO A 266 -11.38 -7.13 -10.06
N LEU A 267 -11.53 -6.54 -8.86
CA LEU A 267 -10.49 -5.75 -8.21
C LEU A 267 -10.42 -6.01 -6.70
N TYR A 268 -9.20 -6.24 -6.24
CA TYR A 268 -8.81 -6.24 -4.83
C TYR A 268 -7.79 -5.12 -4.57
N LEU A 269 -7.99 -4.36 -3.50
CA LEU A 269 -7.15 -3.24 -3.09
C LEU A 269 -6.31 -3.64 -1.89
N SER A 270 -5.02 -3.35 -1.92
CA SER A 270 -4.11 -3.66 -0.81
C SER A 270 -3.05 -2.57 -0.58
N GLY A 271 -2.29 -2.72 0.52
CA GLY A 271 -1.17 -1.86 0.91
C GLY A 271 0.04 -2.67 1.34
N HIS A 272 0.56 -2.41 2.55
CA HIS A 272 1.57 -3.17 3.27
C HIS A 272 2.98 -3.17 2.66
N MET A 273 3.10 -3.29 1.36
CA MET A 273 4.40 -3.35 0.67
C MET A 273 5.04 -1.99 0.43
N HIS A 274 4.34 -0.89 0.76
CA HIS A 274 4.79 0.48 0.53
C HIS A 274 5.17 0.77 -0.94
N LEU A 275 4.56 0.02 -1.87
CA LEU A 275 4.80 0.10 -3.31
C LEU A 275 3.49 0.36 -4.06
N ARG A 276 3.58 1.00 -5.23
CA ARG A 276 2.50 0.96 -6.20
C ARG A 276 2.75 -0.20 -7.15
N ALA A 277 1.86 -1.15 -7.17
CA ALA A 277 1.96 -2.30 -8.06
C ALA A 277 0.59 -2.75 -8.57
N LEU A 278 0.59 -3.41 -9.70
CA LEU A 278 -0.60 -3.97 -10.33
C LEU A 278 -0.29 -5.40 -10.76
N TYR A 279 -1.12 -6.31 -10.31
CA TYR A 279 -1.04 -7.73 -10.69
C TYR A 279 -2.39 -8.19 -11.18
N GLU A 280 -2.39 -9.02 -12.21
CA GLU A 280 -3.59 -9.63 -12.75
C GLU A 280 -3.38 -11.13 -12.86
N GLU A 281 -4.33 -11.88 -12.35
CA GLU A 281 -4.34 -13.32 -12.48
C GLU A 281 -5.78 -13.83 -12.65
N ASP A 282 -6.05 -14.52 -13.76
CA ASP A 282 -7.33 -15.16 -14.02
C ASP A 282 -8.55 -14.20 -13.87
N GLY A 283 -8.42 -12.95 -14.32
CA GLY A 283 -9.49 -11.94 -14.29
C GLY A 283 -9.68 -11.23 -12.94
N LEU A 284 -8.86 -11.51 -11.95
CA LEU A 284 -8.75 -10.72 -10.72
C LEU A 284 -7.52 -9.81 -10.82
N THR A 285 -7.73 -8.53 -10.65
CA THR A 285 -6.67 -7.54 -10.54
C THR A 285 -6.43 -7.19 -9.07
N GLU A 286 -5.19 -7.21 -8.63
CA GLU A 286 -4.78 -6.62 -7.35
C GLU A 286 -4.05 -5.31 -7.60
N LEU A 287 -4.51 -4.23 -6.95
CA LEU A 287 -3.90 -2.92 -6.96
C LEU A 287 -3.33 -2.61 -5.58
N LEU A 288 -2.02 -2.48 -5.51
CA LEU A 288 -1.32 -2.02 -4.32
C LEU A 288 -1.19 -0.51 -4.35
N THR A 289 -1.58 0.10 -3.24
CA THR A 289 -1.39 1.54 -3.00
C THR A 289 -0.13 1.76 -2.18
N GLU A 290 0.65 2.75 -2.59
CA GLU A 290 1.93 3.10 -1.98
C GLU A 290 1.81 3.76 -0.60
N TYR A 291 2.94 3.75 0.12
CA TYR A 291 3.13 4.45 1.39
C TYR A 291 3.04 5.97 1.21
N LEU A 292 2.13 6.61 1.96
CA LEU A 292 1.88 8.05 1.85
C LEU A 292 3.11 8.90 2.19
N LEU A 293 3.92 8.47 3.17
CA LEU A 293 5.07 9.23 3.68
C LEU A 293 6.37 8.93 2.93
N ALA A 294 6.28 8.48 1.68
CA ALA A 294 7.42 8.29 0.78
C ALA A 294 7.16 9.01 -0.54
N TYR A 295 8.22 9.21 -1.34
CA TYR A 295 8.04 9.66 -2.72
C TYR A 295 7.17 8.65 -3.48
N PRO A 296 6.13 9.06 -4.20
CA PRO A 296 5.75 10.44 -4.56
C PRO A 296 4.65 11.06 -3.69
N THR A 297 4.37 10.57 -2.49
CA THR A 297 3.22 10.94 -1.65
C THR A 297 1.93 10.71 -2.44
N GLY A 298 1.71 9.45 -2.82
CA GLY A 298 0.69 9.11 -3.78
C GLY A 298 -0.53 8.44 -3.17
N TYR A 299 -1.59 8.38 -3.97
CA TYR A 299 -2.81 7.65 -3.71
C TYR A 299 -3.48 7.25 -5.02
N SER A 300 -4.53 6.45 -4.95
CA SER A 300 -5.26 5.95 -6.12
C SER A 300 -6.61 6.64 -6.23
N VAL A 301 -7.07 6.91 -7.46
CA VAL A 301 -8.44 7.33 -7.75
C VAL A 301 -9.10 6.30 -8.65
N LEU A 302 -10.28 5.85 -8.24
CA LEU A 302 -11.14 4.95 -8.99
C LEU A 302 -12.38 5.73 -9.44
N ASP A 303 -12.60 5.79 -10.74
CA ASP A 303 -13.82 6.34 -11.34
C ASP A 303 -14.70 5.18 -11.78
N LEU A 304 -15.91 5.11 -11.23
CA LEU A 304 -16.93 4.14 -11.62
C LEU A 304 -17.94 4.86 -12.52
N THR A 305 -17.90 4.51 -13.81
CA THR A 305 -18.76 5.16 -14.82
C THR A 305 -18.95 4.27 -16.03
N ASP A 306 -20.08 4.38 -16.71
CA ASP A 306 -20.42 3.59 -17.91
C ASP A 306 -20.27 2.07 -17.70
N GLY A 307 -20.53 1.58 -16.50
CA GLY A 307 -20.39 0.16 -16.14
C GLY A 307 -18.93 -0.32 -16.04
N ALA A 308 -17.95 0.59 -16.12
CA ALA A 308 -16.52 0.30 -16.02
C ALA A 308 -15.90 0.93 -14.76
N LEU A 309 -14.77 0.39 -14.33
CA LEU A 309 -13.92 0.97 -13.31
C LEU A 309 -12.62 1.45 -13.95
N ARG A 310 -12.32 2.74 -13.81
CA ARG A 310 -11.07 3.33 -14.27
C ARG A 310 -10.20 3.68 -13.08
N TYR A 311 -8.99 3.18 -13.06
CA TYR A 311 -7.94 3.53 -12.11
C TYR A 311 -7.05 4.65 -12.67
N THR A 312 -6.72 5.61 -11.81
CA THR A 312 -5.75 6.67 -12.08
C THR A 312 -4.86 6.91 -10.85
N PRO A 313 -3.53 6.73 -10.95
CA PRO A 313 -2.64 7.12 -9.87
C PRO A 313 -2.59 8.64 -9.72
N ARG A 314 -2.50 9.12 -8.48
CA ARG A 314 -2.41 10.54 -8.13
C ARG A 314 -1.25 10.79 -7.18
N ARG A 315 -0.73 12.01 -7.22
CA ARG A 315 0.12 12.57 -6.18
C ARG A 315 -0.70 13.60 -5.41
N VAL A 316 -0.53 13.63 -4.12
CA VAL A 316 -1.15 14.67 -3.27
C VAL A 316 -0.55 16.03 -3.65
N ASP A 317 -1.38 17.00 -3.96
CA ASP A 317 -0.97 18.37 -4.26
C ASP A 317 -0.74 19.15 -2.96
N VAL A 318 0.38 18.83 -2.29
CA VAL A 318 0.76 19.42 -1.01
C VAL A 318 1.02 20.93 -1.17
N ASP A 319 1.65 21.35 -2.27
CA ASP A 319 1.94 22.76 -2.56
C ASP A 319 0.64 23.57 -2.62
N ALA A 320 -0.37 23.09 -3.35
CA ALA A 320 -1.67 23.74 -3.44
C ALA A 320 -2.43 23.73 -2.10
N TRP A 321 -2.42 22.61 -1.39
CA TRP A 321 -3.00 22.51 -0.06
C TRP A 321 -2.36 23.53 0.90
N ALA A 322 -1.04 23.59 0.96
CA ALA A 322 -0.30 24.49 1.83
C ALA A 322 -0.65 25.96 1.53
N ALA A 323 -0.65 26.35 0.25
CA ALA A 323 -0.99 27.70 -0.17
C ALA A 323 -2.44 28.06 0.18
N GLN A 324 -3.41 27.16 -0.06
CA GLN A 324 -4.83 27.44 0.16
C GLN A 324 -5.25 27.42 1.63
N THR A 325 -4.52 26.66 2.46
CA THR A 325 -4.80 26.57 3.90
C THR A 325 -3.95 27.54 4.73
N GLY A 326 -3.10 28.35 4.08
CA GLY A 326 -2.31 29.38 4.75
C GLY A 326 -1.15 28.83 5.57
N GLN A 327 -0.55 27.71 5.13
CA GLN A 327 0.68 27.22 5.74
C GLN A 327 1.83 28.19 5.45
N ASP A 328 2.75 28.31 6.40
CA ASP A 328 3.94 29.18 6.31
C ASP A 328 5.27 28.41 6.25
N ASP A 329 5.20 27.09 6.24
CA ASP A 329 6.37 26.21 6.12
C ASP A 329 6.84 26.15 4.66
N GLU A 330 8.04 26.65 4.39
CA GLU A 330 8.63 26.71 3.03
C GLU A 330 8.77 25.33 2.37
N VAL A 331 8.93 24.25 3.15
CA VAL A 331 8.97 22.90 2.61
C VAL A 331 7.60 22.49 2.10
N LEU A 332 6.53 22.80 2.84
CA LEU A 332 5.16 22.47 2.41
C LEU A 332 4.72 23.32 1.20
N LEU A 333 5.11 24.59 1.15
CA LEU A 333 4.81 25.49 0.02
C LEU A 333 5.54 25.11 -1.29
N HIS A 334 6.60 24.32 -1.20
CA HIS A 334 7.42 23.86 -2.33
C HIS A 334 7.69 22.34 -2.25
N TYR A 335 6.72 21.58 -1.73
CA TYR A 335 6.88 20.18 -1.37
C TYR A 335 7.26 19.29 -2.56
N ALA A 336 6.65 19.51 -3.71
CA ALA A 336 6.95 18.73 -4.91
C ALA A 336 8.42 18.86 -5.32
N ALA A 337 8.98 20.06 -5.30
CA ALA A 337 10.39 20.31 -5.62
C ALA A 337 11.33 19.73 -4.54
N TRP A 338 10.98 19.93 -3.26
CA TRP A 338 11.72 19.38 -2.13
C TRP A 338 11.77 17.84 -2.18
N GLN A 339 10.64 17.21 -2.48
CA GLN A 339 10.54 15.76 -2.57
C GLN A 339 11.38 15.18 -3.74
N GLN A 340 11.41 15.87 -4.87
CA GLN A 340 12.27 15.53 -6.02
C GLN A 340 13.74 15.61 -5.63
N GLN A 341 14.14 16.65 -4.89
CA GLN A 341 15.54 16.78 -4.41
C GLN A 341 15.89 15.65 -3.44
N ASN A 342 14.99 15.32 -2.51
CA ASN A 342 15.21 14.20 -1.59
C ASN A 342 15.39 12.86 -2.31
N LEU A 343 14.63 12.59 -3.36
CA LEU A 343 14.80 11.39 -4.17
C LEU A 343 16.16 11.38 -4.87
N TYR A 344 16.60 12.55 -5.36
CA TYR A 344 17.94 12.67 -5.96
C TYR A 344 19.05 12.44 -4.94
N ASP A 345 18.96 13.08 -3.77
CA ASP A 345 19.94 12.94 -2.69
C ASP A 345 19.99 11.47 -2.20
N TYR A 346 18.85 10.84 -2.03
CA TYR A 346 18.73 9.40 -1.74
C TYR A 346 19.46 8.55 -2.80
N SER A 347 19.31 8.91 -4.07
CA SER A 347 19.98 8.20 -5.17
C SER A 347 21.50 8.35 -5.10
N VAL A 348 21.99 9.53 -4.77
CA VAL A 348 23.43 9.83 -4.58
C VAL A 348 23.99 9.04 -3.39
N GLU A 349 23.29 9.07 -2.25
CA GLU A 349 23.71 8.37 -1.03
C GLU A 349 23.77 6.86 -1.20
N ASN A 350 22.77 6.27 -1.87
CA ASN A 350 22.77 4.83 -2.13
C ASN A 350 23.89 4.39 -3.05
N VAL A 351 24.15 5.14 -4.12
CA VAL A 351 25.28 4.86 -5.01
C VAL A 351 26.62 5.02 -4.27
N ALA A 352 26.76 6.05 -3.43
CA ALA A 352 27.95 6.24 -2.61
C ALA A 352 28.17 5.09 -1.62
N TYR A 353 27.08 4.63 -0.98
CA TYR A 353 27.11 3.47 -0.09
C TYR A 353 27.55 2.18 -0.81
N MET A 354 26.93 1.86 -1.95
CA MET A 354 27.29 0.68 -2.73
C MET A 354 28.72 0.76 -3.28
N SER A 355 29.18 1.97 -3.62
CA SER A 355 30.52 2.22 -4.13
C SER A 355 31.63 2.01 -3.08
N GLN A 356 31.31 1.91 -1.79
CA GLN A 356 32.27 1.52 -0.75
C GLN A 356 32.78 0.09 -0.94
N ARG A 357 31.92 -0.81 -1.41
CA ARG A 357 32.28 -2.22 -1.68
C ARG A 357 32.76 -2.43 -3.12
N ASN A 358 32.11 -1.78 -4.08
CA ASN A 358 32.41 -1.89 -5.50
C ASN A 358 32.76 -0.49 -6.05
N PRO A 359 34.03 -0.03 -5.92
CA PRO A 359 34.41 1.35 -6.16
C PRO A 359 34.14 1.84 -7.59
N LEU A 360 33.55 3.02 -7.68
CA LEU A 360 33.37 3.81 -8.89
C LEU A 360 34.21 5.08 -8.82
N ARG A 361 34.62 5.61 -10.00
CA ARG A 361 35.16 6.96 -10.08
C ARG A 361 34.07 8.00 -9.88
N LYS A 362 34.42 9.21 -9.42
CA LYS A 362 33.42 10.27 -9.15
C LYS A 362 32.42 10.46 -10.29
N ARG A 363 32.88 10.61 -11.54
CA ARG A 363 32.00 10.75 -12.71
C ARG A 363 31.09 9.53 -12.98
N GLU A 364 31.52 8.34 -12.59
CA GLU A 364 30.70 7.13 -12.72
C GLU A 364 29.65 7.09 -11.62
N MET A 365 29.99 7.54 -10.39
CA MET A 365 29.03 7.67 -9.30
C MET A 365 27.92 8.66 -9.65
N ASP A 366 28.27 9.85 -10.15
CA ASP A 366 27.30 10.86 -10.58
C ASP A 366 26.33 10.28 -11.63
N ARG A 367 26.85 9.61 -12.65
CA ARG A 367 26.04 8.97 -13.70
C ARG A 367 25.16 7.83 -13.16
N ALA A 368 25.69 7.02 -12.22
CA ALA A 368 24.93 5.94 -11.60
C ALA A 368 23.79 6.49 -10.75
N ALA A 369 24.00 7.60 -10.04
CA ALA A 369 22.97 8.29 -9.29
C ALA A 369 21.88 8.88 -10.21
N ASP A 370 22.28 9.54 -11.31
CA ASP A 370 21.35 10.03 -12.34
C ASP A 370 20.48 8.90 -12.92
N PHE A 371 21.08 7.75 -13.19
CA PHE A 371 20.37 6.58 -13.68
C PHE A 371 19.38 6.06 -12.63
N PHE A 372 19.82 5.86 -11.39
CA PHE A 372 18.96 5.37 -10.32
C PHE A 372 17.77 6.31 -10.08
N TYR A 373 18.03 7.61 -10.00
CA TYR A 373 17.00 8.63 -9.90
C TYR A 373 15.99 8.56 -11.05
N ALA A 374 16.50 8.44 -12.31
CA ALA A 374 15.63 8.36 -13.49
C ALA A 374 14.75 7.11 -13.49
N VAL A 375 15.28 5.95 -13.05
CA VAL A 375 14.49 4.72 -12.92
C VAL A 375 13.42 4.87 -11.84
N MET A 376 13.77 5.39 -10.67
CA MET A 376 12.81 5.59 -9.58
C MET A 376 11.70 6.57 -9.97
N ASN A 377 12.03 7.68 -10.65
CA ASN A 377 11.00 8.58 -11.19
C ASN A 377 10.09 7.89 -12.20
N ALA A 378 10.67 7.16 -13.16
CA ALA A 378 9.90 6.47 -14.18
C ALA A 378 8.98 5.40 -13.57
N TYR A 379 9.43 4.71 -12.54
CA TYR A 379 8.61 3.75 -11.79
C TYR A 379 7.40 4.43 -11.15
N TRP A 380 7.66 5.48 -10.37
CA TRP A 380 6.60 6.18 -9.63
C TRP A 380 5.66 7.01 -10.53
N ASP A 381 6.15 7.44 -11.69
CA ASP A 381 5.30 8.06 -12.73
C ASP A 381 4.51 7.03 -13.55
N GLY A 382 4.76 5.73 -13.33
CA GLY A 382 4.17 4.66 -14.12
C GLY A 382 4.67 4.61 -15.57
N THR A 383 5.80 5.28 -15.88
CA THR A 383 6.35 5.39 -17.23
C THR A 383 7.55 4.47 -17.49
N LEU A 384 7.82 3.57 -16.54
CA LEU A 384 9.00 2.69 -16.60
C LEU A 384 8.97 1.79 -17.84
N TYR A 385 7.80 1.30 -18.21
CA TYR A 385 7.61 0.45 -19.39
C TYR A 385 7.99 1.19 -20.69
N GLU A 386 7.44 2.38 -20.88
CA GLU A 386 7.67 3.19 -22.08
C GLU A 386 9.11 3.72 -22.16
N ARG A 387 9.72 4.02 -21.01
CA ARG A 387 11.07 4.59 -20.92
C ARG A 387 12.17 3.53 -20.82
N ARG A 388 11.83 2.26 -20.80
CA ARG A 388 12.78 1.17 -20.60
C ARG A 388 14.02 1.28 -21.52
N ALA A 389 13.81 1.40 -22.81
CA ALA A 389 14.93 1.50 -23.77
C ALA A 389 15.80 2.75 -23.57
N GLU A 390 15.20 3.89 -23.21
CA GLU A 390 15.90 5.12 -22.83
C GLU A 390 16.78 4.90 -21.59
N LEU A 391 16.20 4.31 -20.55
CA LEU A 391 16.86 4.05 -19.27
C LEU A 391 18.04 3.07 -19.45
N GLU A 392 17.86 2.00 -20.20
CA GLU A 392 18.92 1.02 -20.51
C GLU A 392 20.06 1.64 -21.34
N ALA A 393 19.79 2.69 -22.13
CA ALA A 393 20.79 3.42 -22.90
C ALA A 393 21.52 4.52 -22.10
N MET A 394 21.09 4.81 -20.86
CA MET A 394 21.75 5.84 -20.04
C MET A 394 23.20 5.46 -19.70
N ARG A 395 24.09 6.47 -19.73
CA ARG A 395 25.52 6.28 -19.37
C ARG A 395 25.74 5.83 -17.92
N GLY A 396 24.70 5.88 -17.08
CA GLY A 396 24.72 5.44 -15.70
C GLY A 396 24.34 3.98 -15.50
N TYR A 397 23.73 3.32 -16.49
CA TYR A 397 23.26 1.94 -16.41
C TYR A 397 24.37 0.98 -15.98
N GLU A 398 25.43 0.84 -16.76
CA GLU A 398 26.54 -0.07 -16.46
C GLU A 398 27.27 0.28 -15.15
N PRO A 399 27.63 1.56 -14.88
CA PRO A 399 28.20 1.94 -13.58
C PRO A 399 27.30 1.56 -12.40
N PHE A 400 25.99 1.79 -12.48
CA PHE A 400 25.06 1.44 -11.40
C PHE A 400 25.08 -0.07 -11.13
N PHE A 401 24.86 -0.91 -12.14
CA PHE A 401 24.82 -2.36 -11.93
C PHE A 401 26.17 -2.96 -11.51
N ARG A 402 27.29 -2.30 -11.86
CA ARG A 402 28.60 -2.67 -11.37
C ARG A 402 28.76 -2.37 -9.87
N CYS A 403 28.38 -1.18 -9.40
CA CYS A 403 28.48 -0.86 -7.97
C CYS A 403 27.44 -1.61 -7.13
N ALA A 404 26.27 -1.92 -7.69
CA ALA A 404 25.21 -2.67 -7.05
C ALA A 404 25.45 -4.20 -7.01
N GLN A 405 26.57 -4.68 -7.57
CA GLN A 405 26.89 -6.10 -7.57
C GLN A 405 27.02 -6.65 -6.13
N GLY A 406 26.27 -7.70 -5.82
CA GLY A 406 26.21 -8.30 -4.49
C GLY A 406 25.31 -7.55 -3.49
N TYR A 407 24.64 -6.50 -3.93
CA TYR A 407 23.52 -5.90 -3.23
C TYR A 407 22.20 -6.38 -3.85
N ALA A 408 21.19 -6.60 -3.02
CA ALA A 408 19.89 -6.98 -3.52
C ALA A 408 19.25 -5.86 -4.37
N TYR A 409 19.54 -4.60 -4.09
CA TYR A 409 19.16 -3.44 -4.92
C TYR A 409 19.41 -3.66 -6.41
N GLY A 410 20.60 -4.18 -6.78
CA GLY A 410 20.94 -4.41 -8.18
C GLY A 410 20.04 -5.44 -8.85
N ARG A 411 19.67 -6.51 -8.13
CA ARG A 411 18.74 -7.52 -8.64
C ARG A 411 17.33 -6.96 -8.76
N CYS A 412 16.81 -6.41 -7.67
CA CYS A 412 15.46 -5.85 -7.63
C CYS A 412 15.23 -4.79 -8.72
N LEU A 413 16.20 -3.87 -8.92
CA LEU A 413 16.05 -2.82 -9.94
C LEU A 413 16.08 -3.39 -11.36
N LYS A 414 16.91 -4.41 -11.60
CA LYS A 414 16.98 -5.07 -12.91
C LYS A 414 15.68 -5.79 -13.23
N ASP A 415 15.13 -6.48 -12.25
CA ASP A 415 13.86 -7.20 -12.40
C ASP A 415 12.70 -6.21 -12.53
N LEU A 416 12.70 -5.13 -11.77
CA LEU A 416 11.71 -4.05 -11.91
C LEU A 416 11.67 -3.47 -13.32
N ILE A 417 12.84 -3.17 -13.90
CA ILE A 417 12.95 -2.69 -15.29
C ILE A 417 12.46 -3.76 -16.28
N ALA A 418 12.80 -5.02 -16.04
CA ALA A 418 12.45 -6.12 -16.93
C ALA A 418 10.94 -6.46 -16.90
N SER A 419 10.30 -6.38 -15.73
CA SER A 419 8.89 -6.72 -15.50
C SER A 419 7.94 -5.53 -15.60
N ALA A 420 8.44 -4.34 -15.96
CA ALA A 420 7.59 -3.14 -16.06
C ALA A 420 6.37 -3.36 -16.98
N SER A 421 5.21 -2.90 -16.53
CA SER A 421 3.92 -3.01 -17.21
C SER A 421 3.31 -1.63 -17.45
N PRO A 422 2.58 -1.43 -18.57
CA PRO A 422 1.92 -0.15 -18.84
C PRO A 422 0.77 0.17 -17.87
N GLY A 423 0.23 -0.83 -17.16
CA GLY A 423 -0.93 -0.68 -16.28
C GLY A 423 -0.72 0.28 -15.10
N LEU A 424 0.52 0.57 -14.70
CA LEU A 424 0.82 1.47 -13.57
C LEU A 424 0.47 2.94 -13.83
N ARG A 425 0.25 3.35 -15.09
CA ARG A 425 -0.22 4.71 -15.44
C ARG A 425 -1.73 4.89 -15.33
N GLY A 426 -2.42 3.79 -15.19
CA GLY A 426 -3.87 3.72 -15.18
C GLY A 426 -4.37 2.60 -16.07
N PHE A 427 -5.50 2.04 -15.71
CA PHE A 427 -6.17 0.99 -16.46
C PHE A 427 -7.69 1.17 -16.40
N THR A 428 -8.39 0.46 -17.23
CA THR A 428 -9.86 0.38 -17.20
C THR A 428 -10.27 -1.07 -17.20
N LEU A 429 -11.03 -1.48 -16.19
CA LEU A 429 -11.70 -2.77 -16.16
C LEU A 429 -13.08 -2.57 -16.80
N HIS A 430 -13.27 -3.24 -17.94
CA HIS A 430 -14.55 -3.31 -18.63
C HIS A 430 -15.27 -4.60 -18.28
N ARG A 431 -16.57 -4.64 -18.56
CA ARG A 431 -17.35 -5.88 -18.52
C ARG A 431 -16.76 -6.96 -19.39
#